data_320f5f22e659a66ce0ee751280142898
#
_entry.id   320f5f22e659a66ce0ee751280142898
#
_cell.length_a   1.000
_cell.length_b   1.000
_cell.length_c   1.000
_cell.angle_alpha   90.00
_cell.angle_beta   90.00
_cell.angle_gamma   90.00
#
_symmetry.space_group_name_H-M   'P 1'
#
loop_
_entity.id
_entity.type
_entity.pdbx_description
1 polymer ?
#
loop_
_entity_poly.entity_id
_entity_poly.type
_entity_poly.pdbx_seq_one_letter_code
_entity_poly.pdbx_strand_id
1 'polypeptide(L)'
;GAHNTASNTNSFVGGGQSNTSSGVLGTCAGGYTNTASGLRAFVGAGTFNTASGTDSWVAGGKNGTTRGLTAAMAHGMVQRAAVGDRQRMGMPLACAARTDATPTVLTSDADAAGAANQLVIPNNSSHIFEAFVVAHDATNTKSAGWIITGVIRRGANAASTTIVGTNTTTAVSSDFAGAPTTAPTATADTTNGALCITYTGLAATTTYPVAFARLVTAA
;
A
#
# COMPACT_ATOMS: atom_id res chain seq x y z
N GLY A 1 3.61 11.81 -30.27
CA GLY A 1 2.72 10.67 -30.09
C GLY A 1 1.27 11.00 -30.47
N ALA A 2 0.45 9.98 -30.66
CA ALA A 2 -0.94 10.16 -31.07
C ALA A 2 -1.89 10.06 -29.87
N HIS A 3 -2.94 10.92 -29.85
CA HIS A 3 -4.04 10.85 -28.89
C HIS A 3 -3.63 10.93 -27.40
N ASN A 4 -2.55 11.61 -27.09
CA ASN A 4 -2.15 11.85 -25.69
C ASN A 4 -2.90 13.05 -25.13
N THR A 5 -3.31 12.99 -23.86
CA THR A 5 -4.06 14.05 -23.18
C THR A 5 -3.42 14.42 -21.84
N ALA A 6 -3.04 15.67 -21.68
CA ALA A 6 -2.69 16.27 -20.39
C ALA A 6 -3.75 17.35 -20.11
N SER A 7 -4.68 17.10 -19.18
CA SER A 7 -5.91 17.90 -19.06
C SER A 7 -6.09 18.63 -17.73
N ASN A 8 -5.11 18.57 -16.83
CA ASN A 8 -5.21 19.24 -15.53
C ASN A 8 -3.96 20.10 -15.24
N THR A 9 -4.03 20.93 -14.19
CA THR A 9 -2.96 21.84 -13.79
C THR A 9 -1.65 21.09 -13.59
N ASN A 10 -0.62 21.54 -14.33
CA ASN A 10 0.73 20.97 -14.31
C ASN A 10 0.79 19.46 -14.58
N SER A 11 -0.21 18.92 -15.30
CA SER A 11 -0.16 17.54 -15.75
C SER A 11 0.77 17.37 -16.96
N PHE A 12 1.40 16.19 -17.10
CA PHE A 12 2.39 15.93 -18.14
C PHE A 12 2.21 14.57 -18.79
N VAL A 13 2.32 14.53 -20.12
CA VAL A 13 2.47 13.31 -20.91
C VAL A 13 3.73 13.44 -21.77
N GLY A 14 4.73 12.58 -21.54
CA GLY A 14 6.01 12.64 -22.23
C GLY A 14 5.99 12.13 -23.67
N GLY A 15 5.05 11.23 -24.03
CA GLY A 15 4.94 10.69 -25.39
C GLY A 15 4.11 9.42 -25.47
N GLY A 16 4.33 8.62 -26.52
CA GLY A 16 3.60 7.38 -26.73
C GLY A 16 2.23 7.58 -27.40
N GLN A 17 1.29 6.69 -27.14
CA GLN A 17 -0.04 6.70 -27.77
C GLN A 17 -1.14 6.52 -26.73
N SER A 18 -2.18 7.34 -26.82
CA SER A 18 -3.42 7.27 -26.01
C SER A 18 -3.18 7.32 -24.49
N ASN A 19 -2.11 8.02 -24.05
CA ASN A 19 -1.83 8.20 -22.64
C ASN A 19 -2.60 9.40 -22.10
N THR A 20 -3.09 9.32 -20.87
CA THR A 20 -3.88 10.36 -20.22
C THR A 20 -3.26 10.74 -18.88
N SER A 21 -2.98 12.02 -18.67
CA SER A 21 -2.64 12.60 -17.37
C SER A 21 -3.72 13.60 -16.99
N SER A 22 -4.66 13.19 -16.14
CA SER A 22 -5.80 13.99 -15.68
C SER A 22 -5.77 14.37 -14.22
N GLY A 23 -4.80 13.86 -13.46
CA GLY A 23 -4.54 14.31 -12.10
C GLY A 23 -3.80 15.65 -12.06
N VAL A 24 -4.09 16.50 -11.07
CA VAL A 24 -3.26 17.68 -10.80
C VAL A 24 -1.84 17.24 -10.49
N LEU A 25 -0.83 17.84 -11.16
CA LEU A 25 0.57 17.43 -11.09
C LEU A 25 0.79 15.94 -11.48
N GLY A 26 -0.18 15.33 -12.18
CA GLY A 26 -0.08 13.96 -12.67
C GLY A 26 0.95 13.83 -13.80
N THR A 27 1.63 12.72 -13.89
CA THR A 27 2.62 12.45 -14.94
C THR A 27 2.43 11.07 -15.54
N CYS A 28 2.29 11.01 -16.86
CA CYS A 28 2.44 9.79 -17.65
C CYS A 28 3.67 9.94 -18.55
N ALA A 29 4.76 9.26 -18.24
CA ALA A 29 6.02 9.44 -18.97
C ALA A 29 5.92 8.93 -20.42
N GLY A 30 5.10 7.90 -20.67
CA GLY A 30 4.89 7.40 -22.03
C GLY A 30 4.22 6.03 -22.09
N GLY A 31 4.41 5.31 -23.20
CA GLY A 31 3.87 3.98 -23.44
C GLY A 31 2.52 4.01 -24.18
N TYR A 32 1.65 3.05 -23.91
CA TYR A 32 0.38 2.88 -24.61
C TYR A 32 -0.80 2.79 -23.64
N THR A 33 -1.76 3.69 -23.78
CA THR A 33 -3.03 3.70 -23.02
C THR A 33 -2.83 3.66 -21.50
N ASN A 34 -1.89 4.46 -20.99
CA ASN A 34 -1.67 4.61 -19.56
C ASN A 34 -2.42 5.82 -19.00
N THR A 35 -2.84 5.76 -17.74
CA THR A 35 -3.61 6.83 -17.08
C THR A 35 -3.01 7.21 -15.74
N ALA A 36 -2.65 8.48 -15.57
CA ALA A 36 -2.28 9.10 -14.30
C ALA A 36 -3.40 10.06 -13.88
N SER A 37 -4.32 9.61 -13.02
CA SER A 37 -5.52 10.35 -12.64
C SER A 37 -5.53 10.83 -11.18
N GLY A 38 -4.70 10.27 -10.32
CA GLY A 38 -4.56 10.74 -8.95
C GLY A 38 -3.78 12.06 -8.84
N LEU A 39 -3.97 12.79 -7.75
CA LEU A 39 -3.16 13.96 -7.41
C LEU A 39 -1.69 13.52 -7.25
N ARG A 40 -0.76 14.16 -7.97
CA ARG A 40 0.67 13.80 -8.01
C ARG A 40 0.95 12.34 -8.40
N ALA A 41 0.01 11.70 -9.11
CA ALA A 41 0.17 10.32 -9.54
C ALA A 41 1.19 10.21 -10.70
N PHE A 42 1.91 9.10 -10.73
CA PHE A 42 2.92 8.84 -11.74
C PHE A 42 2.75 7.48 -12.40
N VAL A 43 2.77 7.46 -13.74
CA VAL A 43 2.94 6.24 -14.53
C VAL A 43 4.24 6.35 -15.33
N GLY A 44 5.19 5.45 -15.09
CA GLY A 44 6.48 5.45 -15.78
C GLY A 44 6.34 5.14 -17.26
N ALA A 45 5.84 3.96 -17.61
CA ALA A 45 5.58 3.54 -18.97
C ALA A 45 4.79 2.22 -18.99
N GLY A 46 4.80 1.52 -20.15
CA GLY A 46 4.14 0.24 -20.31
C GLY A 46 2.77 0.37 -20.99
N THR A 47 1.85 -0.53 -20.66
CA THR A 47 0.59 -0.65 -21.40
C THR A 47 -0.60 -0.84 -20.45
N PHE A 48 -1.64 -0.02 -20.56
CA PHE A 48 -2.88 -0.11 -19.78
C PHE A 48 -2.67 0.04 -18.27
N ASN A 49 -1.70 0.82 -17.84
CA ASN A 49 -1.44 1.07 -16.42
C ASN A 49 -2.25 2.26 -15.91
N THR A 50 -2.70 2.21 -14.65
CA THR A 50 -3.51 3.27 -14.03
C THR A 50 -2.99 3.62 -12.63
N ALA A 51 -2.49 4.83 -12.45
CA ALA A 51 -2.18 5.42 -11.16
C ALA A 51 -3.31 6.38 -10.77
N SER A 52 -4.18 5.96 -9.86
CA SER A 52 -5.41 6.69 -9.50
C SER A 52 -5.46 7.19 -8.05
N GLY A 53 -4.58 6.72 -7.18
CA GLY A 53 -4.45 7.24 -5.81
C GLY A 53 -3.62 8.51 -5.75
N THR A 54 -3.82 9.31 -4.71
CA THR A 54 -2.93 10.44 -4.38
C THR A 54 -1.52 9.94 -4.11
N ASP A 55 -0.49 10.63 -4.62
CA ASP A 55 0.91 10.26 -4.46
C ASP A 55 1.26 8.82 -4.91
N SER A 56 0.42 8.23 -5.75
CA SER A 56 0.58 6.84 -6.16
C SER A 56 1.43 6.69 -7.42
N TRP A 57 2.07 5.53 -7.55
CA TRP A 57 3.02 5.27 -8.61
C TRP A 57 2.83 3.88 -9.23
N VAL A 58 2.73 3.84 -10.58
CA VAL A 58 2.89 2.61 -11.35
C VAL A 58 4.21 2.68 -12.11
N ALA A 59 5.18 1.83 -11.74
CA ALA A 59 6.50 1.81 -12.37
C ALA A 59 6.42 1.47 -13.86
N GLY A 60 5.53 0.55 -14.22
CA GLY A 60 5.34 0.07 -15.59
C GLY A 60 4.73 -1.33 -15.65
N GLY A 61 5.03 -2.05 -16.73
CA GLY A 61 4.47 -3.36 -17.01
C GLY A 61 3.16 -3.25 -17.77
N LYS A 62 2.25 -4.20 -17.57
CA LYS A 62 0.96 -4.24 -18.24
C LYS A 62 -0.18 -4.41 -17.23
N ASN A 63 -1.21 -3.58 -17.35
CA ASN A 63 -2.41 -3.64 -16.51
C ASN A 63 -2.16 -3.43 -15.01
N GLY A 64 -1.12 -2.70 -14.61
CA GLY A 64 -0.88 -2.31 -13.23
C GLY A 64 -1.85 -1.23 -12.77
N THR A 65 -2.33 -1.32 -11.51
CA THR A 65 -3.21 -0.29 -10.95
C THR A 65 -2.93 -0.05 -9.47
N THR A 66 -2.96 1.20 -9.05
CA THR A 66 -2.90 1.59 -7.64
C THR A 66 -4.26 1.56 -6.94
N ARG A 67 -5.34 1.29 -7.68
CA ARG A 67 -6.72 1.09 -7.14
C ARG A 67 -7.24 2.25 -6.30
N GLY A 68 -6.81 3.49 -6.55
CA GLY A 68 -7.19 4.65 -5.74
C GLY A 68 -6.48 4.76 -4.40
N LEU A 69 -5.53 3.88 -4.09
CA LEU A 69 -4.84 3.86 -2.80
C LEU A 69 -3.76 4.95 -2.73
N THR A 70 -3.79 5.73 -1.67
CA THR A 70 -2.80 6.79 -1.39
C THR A 70 -1.41 6.20 -1.17
N ALA A 71 -0.40 6.81 -1.77
CA ALA A 71 1.01 6.42 -1.71
C ALA A 71 1.30 4.98 -2.18
N ALA A 72 0.36 4.30 -2.84
CA ALA A 72 0.55 2.95 -3.33
C ALA A 72 1.51 2.91 -4.51
N MET A 73 2.37 1.90 -4.52
CA MET A 73 3.26 1.55 -5.61
C MET A 73 2.79 0.25 -6.27
N ALA A 74 2.70 0.21 -7.59
CA ALA A 74 2.32 -0.99 -8.32
C ALA A 74 3.28 -1.28 -9.48
N HIS A 75 3.44 -2.55 -9.80
CA HIS A 75 4.07 -3.02 -11.03
C HIS A 75 3.16 -4.06 -11.69
N GLY A 76 2.67 -3.71 -12.86
CA GLY A 76 1.73 -4.55 -13.62
C GLY A 76 2.39 -5.80 -14.18
N MET A 77 1.62 -6.88 -14.20
CA MET A 77 1.93 -8.12 -14.89
C MET A 77 0.83 -8.40 -15.91
N VAL A 78 0.98 -9.44 -16.71
CA VAL A 78 -0.07 -9.84 -17.67
C VAL A 78 -1.34 -10.20 -16.90
N GLN A 79 -2.44 -9.49 -17.18
CA GLN A 79 -3.73 -9.78 -16.55
C GLN A 79 -4.26 -11.17 -16.95
N ARG A 80 -5.07 -11.76 -16.08
CA ARG A 80 -5.83 -12.97 -16.35
C ARG A 80 -7.28 -12.63 -16.74
N ALA A 81 -7.98 -11.90 -15.88
CA ALA A 81 -9.39 -11.55 -16.06
C ALA A 81 -9.65 -10.05 -15.92
N ALA A 82 -8.94 -9.35 -15.04
CA ALA A 82 -9.15 -7.93 -14.75
C ALA A 82 -7.82 -7.19 -14.55
N VAL A 83 -7.86 -5.87 -14.74
CA VAL A 83 -6.71 -4.99 -14.48
C VAL A 83 -6.30 -5.11 -13.02
N GLY A 84 -5.01 -5.36 -12.77
CA GLY A 84 -4.44 -5.50 -11.44
C GLY A 84 -4.70 -6.84 -10.74
N ASP A 85 -5.27 -7.83 -11.44
CA ASP A 85 -5.45 -9.19 -10.90
C ASP A 85 -4.14 -9.95 -10.73
N ARG A 86 -3.11 -9.54 -11.45
CA ARG A 86 -1.73 -10.02 -11.32
C ARG A 86 -0.79 -8.82 -11.28
N GLN A 87 -0.38 -8.44 -10.09
CA GLN A 87 0.59 -7.36 -9.90
C GLN A 87 1.35 -7.52 -8.58
N ARG A 88 2.48 -6.83 -8.50
CA ARG A 88 3.13 -6.55 -7.21
C ARG A 88 2.67 -5.17 -6.75
N MET A 89 2.29 -5.06 -5.50
CA MET A 89 1.88 -3.79 -4.90
C MET A 89 2.62 -3.59 -3.58
N GLY A 90 2.98 -2.37 -3.27
CA GLY A 90 3.56 -1.97 -1.99
C GLY A 90 2.97 -0.65 -1.52
N MET A 91 3.01 -0.42 -0.21
CA MET A 91 2.51 0.79 0.41
C MET A 91 3.31 1.10 1.67
N PRO A 92 3.85 2.32 1.82
CA PRO A 92 4.34 2.80 3.10
C PRO A 92 3.15 3.03 4.04
N LEU A 93 3.32 2.67 5.32
CA LEU A 93 2.28 2.80 6.34
C LEU A 93 2.89 3.41 7.59
N ALA A 94 2.12 4.26 8.28
CA ALA A 94 2.53 4.89 9.53
C ALA A 94 1.30 5.16 10.40
N CYS A 95 1.49 5.61 11.61
CA CYS A 95 0.49 6.32 12.38
C CYS A 95 1.15 7.49 13.11
N ALA A 96 0.36 8.36 13.74
CA ALA A 96 0.88 9.38 14.62
C ALA A 96 1.73 8.76 15.76
N ALA A 97 2.61 9.56 16.34
CA ALA A 97 3.41 9.14 17.50
C ALA A 97 2.53 8.47 18.56
N ARG A 98 2.97 7.34 19.08
CA ARG A 98 2.26 6.59 20.14
C ARG A 98 2.92 6.83 21.47
N THR A 99 2.11 7.28 22.43
CA THR A 99 2.53 7.55 23.83
C THR A 99 1.89 6.60 24.84
N ASP A 100 1.09 5.67 24.33
CA ASP A 100 0.31 4.72 25.11
C ASP A 100 0.36 3.31 24.49
N ALA A 101 -0.22 2.34 25.19
CA ALA A 101 -0.33 0.95 24.75
C ALA A 101 -1.62 0.67 23.97
N THR A 102 -2.26 1.68 23.38
CA THR A 102 -3.45 1.48 22.56
C THR A 102 -3.08 0.94 21.16
N PRO A 103 -3.63 -0.19 20.73
CA PRO A 103 -3.41 -0.71 19.39
C PRO A 103 -3.91 0.29 18.34
N THR A 104 -3.07 0.60 17.35
CA THR A 104 -3.39 1.56 16.28
C THR A 104 -3.05 0.97 14.93
N VAL A 105 -3.96 1.10 13.98
CA VAL A 105 -3.75 0.68 12.59
C VAL A 105 -2.78 1.64 11.91
N LEU A 106 -1.81 1.10 11.19
CA LEU A 106 -0.91 1.87 10.34
C LEU A 106 -1.58 2.08 8.98
N THR A 107 -1.59 3.33 8.51
CA THR A 107 -2.19 3.75 7.23
C THR A 107 -1.20 4.56 6.40
N SER A 108 -1.48 4.77 5.12
CA SER A 108 -0.53 5.47 4.24
C SER A 108 -0.48 6.99 4.42
N ASP A 109 -1.40 7.56 5.17
CA ASP A 109 -1.52 8.99 5.47
C ASP A 109 -1.53 9.29 6.97
N ALA A 110 -1.36 8.26 7.81
CA ALA A 110 -1.41 8.32 9.26
C ALA A 110 -2.78 8.73 9.85
N ASP A 111 -3.82 8.80 9.04
CA ASP A 111 -5.20 9.05 9.43
C ASP A 111 -5.94 7.75 9.81
N ALA A 112 -7.23 7.88 10.16
CA ALA A 112 -8.07 6.73 10.47
C ALA A 112 -8.14 5.74 9.30
N ALA A 113 -8.14 4.44 9.60
CA ALA A 113 -8.17 3.38 8.60
C ALA A 113 -9.40 3.48 7.69
N GLY A 114 -9.19 3.42 6.38
CA GLY A 114 -10.20 3.57 5.35
C GLY A 114 -9.85 2.86 4.05
N ALA A 115 -10.76 2.91 3.09
CA ALA A 115 -10.61 2.22 1.81
C ALA A 115 -9.53 2.81 0.87
N ALA A 116 -8.99 3.99 1.17
CA ALA A 116 -7.97 4.64 0.33
C ALA A 116 -6.55 4.59 0.92
N ASN A 117 -6.40 4.29 2.22
CA ASN A 117 -5.14 4.37 2.95
C ASN A 117 -4.67 3.05 3.59
N GLN A 118 -5.32 1.95 3.24
CA GLN A 118 -4.92 0.58 3.59
C GLN A 118 -4.68 -0.23 2.31
N LEU A 119 -3.98 -1.37 2.41
CA LEU A 119 -3.81 -2.31 1.31
C LEU A 119 -5.11 -3.09 1.06
N VAL A 120 -6.01 -2.50 0.28
CA VAL A 120 -7.29 -3.12 -0.11
C VAL A 120 -7.06 -4.31 -1.02
N ILE A 121 -7.70 -5.43 -0.67
CA ILE A 121 -7.63 -6.70 -1.40
C ILE A 121 -8.74 -6.72 -2.46
N PRO A 122 -8.46 -6.98 -3.74
CA PRO A 122 -9.49 -7.12 -4.76
C PRO A 122 -10.44 -8.28 -4.49
N ASN A 123 -11.68 -8.16 -4.96
CA ASN A 123 -12.63 -9.28 -4.91
C ASN A 123 -12.09 -10.51 -5.63
N ASN A 124 -12.41 -11.68 -5.11
CA ASN A 124 -12.07 -13.00 -5.68
C ASN A 124 -10.56 -13.18 -5.91
N SER A 125 -9.75 -12.73 -4.96
CA SER A 125 -8.29 -12.79 -5.06
C SER A 125 -7.61 -13.26 -3.77
N SER A 126 -6.40 -13.80 -3.92
CA SER A 126 -5.52 -14.20 -2.83
C SER A 126 -4.15 -13.56 -3.00
N HIS A 127 -3.52 -13.21 -1.89
CA HIS A 127 -2.23 -12.52 -1.88
C HIS A 127 -1.33 -13.09 -0.79
N ILE A 128 -0.09 -13.37 -1.14
CA ILE A 128 0.95 -13.43 -0.12
C ILE A 128 1.32 -12.00 0.25
N PHE A 129 1.46 -11.73 1.54
CA PHE A 129 1.91 -10.44 2.01
C PHE A 129 3.15 -10.56 2.88
N GLU A 130 3.91 -9.48 2.90
CA GLU A 130 5.02 -9.25 3.81
C GLU A 130 4.97 -7.79 4.26
N ALA A 131 5.07 -7.56 5.55
CA ALA A 131 5.16 -6.23 6.14
C ALA A 131 6.42 -6.13 7.00
N PHE A 132 7.26 -5.15 6.69
CA PHE A 132 8.39 -4.74 7.51
C PHE A 132 7.91 -3.63 8.42
N VAL A 133 8.03 -3.82 9.72
CA VAL A 133 7.61 -2.83 10.72
C VAL A 133 8.83 -2.43 11.53
N VAL A 134 9.04 -1.14 11.70
CA VAL A 134 10.04 -0.59 12.61
C VAL A 134 9.39 0.44 13.52
N ALA A 135 9.76 0.44 14.79
CA ALA A 135 9.38 1.47 15.74
C ALA A 135 10.63 2.07 16.37
N HIS A 136 10.63 3.40 16.51
CA HIS A 136 11.73 4.15 17.12
C HIS A 136 11.20 4.94 18.33
N ASP A 137 11.89 4.83 19.45
CA ASP A 137 11.71 5.68 20.63
C ASP A 137 12.76 6.80 20.61
N ALA A 138 12.32 7.99 20.22
CA ALA A 138 13.21 9.15 20.11
C ALA A 138 13.74 9.64 21.45
N THR A 139 13.06 9.35 22.57
CA THR A 139 13.48 9.78 23.91
C THR A 139 14.69 9.00 24.40
N ASN A 140 14.67 7.68 24.18
CA ASN A 140 15.71 6.76 24.67
C ASN A 140 16.63 6.25 23.55
N THR A 141 16.45 6.75 22.30
CA THR A 141 17.21 6.33 21.11
C THR A 141 17.20 4.82 20.86
N LYS A 142 16.05 4.17 21.13
CA LYS A 142 15.86 2.72 21.01
C LYS A 142 14.99 2.38 19.81
N SER A 143 15.15 1.17 19.31
CA SER A 143 14.42 0.71 18.13
C SER A 143 14.03 -0.77 18.24
N ALA A 144 12.94 -1.13 17.57
CA ALA A 144 12.57 -2.52 17.35
C ALA A 144 12.08 -2.72 15.94
N GLY A 145 12.32 -3.89 15.37
CA GLY A 145 11.94 -4.25 14.03
C GLY A 145 11.32 -5.65 13.95
N TRP A 146 10.33 -5.79 13.07
CA TRP A 146 9.62 -7.04 12.84
C TRP A 146 9.35 -7.26 11.36
N ILE A 147 9.21 -8.53 10.99
CA ILE A 147 8.69 -8.96 9.70
C ILE A 147 7.43 -9.77 9.95
N ILE A 148 6.34 -9.39 9.29
CA ILE A 148 5.06 -10.13 9.33
C ILE A 148 4.82 -10.73 7.95
N THR A 149 4.57 -12.02 7.90
CA THR A 149 4.28 -12.72 6.64
C THR A 149 3.00 -13.54 6.76
N GLY A 150 2.28 -13.68 5.67
CA GLY A 150 1.07 -14.48 5.64
C GLY A 150 0.38 -14.46 4.29
N VAL A 151 -0.80 -15.06 4.26
CA VAL A 151 -1.69 -15.06 3.11
C VAL A 151 -3.01 -14.41 3.49
N ILE A 152 -3.48 -13.48 2.67
CA ILE A 152 -4.78 -12.86 2.80
C ILE A 152 -5.59 -13.11 1.53
N ARG A 153 -6.87 -13.38 1.69
CA ARG A 153 -7.80 -13.53 0.55
C ARG A 153 -9.07 -12.73 0.77
N ARG A 154 -9.71 -12.41 -0.31
CA ARG A 154 -11.04 -11.80 -0.32
C ARG A 154 -11.92 -12.55 -1.34
N GLY A 155 -13.13 -12.89 -0.95
CA GLY A 155 -14.17 -13.40 -1.83
C GLY A 155 -14.91 -12.28 -2.57
N ALA A 156 -16.21 -12.38 -2.71
CA ALA A 156 -17.00 -11.46 -3.52
C ALA A 156 -17.14 -10.03 -2.95
N ASN A 157 -16.88 -9.82 -1.66
CA ASN A 157 -17.07 -8.52 -0.99
C ASN A 157 -16.09 -8.31 0.17
N ALA A 158 -16.07 -7.12 0.76
CA ALA A 158 -15.17 -6.75 1.86
C ALA A 158 -15.34 -7.66 3.08
N ALA A 159 -16.57 -8.02 3.45
CA ALA A 159 -16.85 -8.87 4.61
C ALA A 159 -16.25 -10.28 4.50
N SER A 160 -15.93 -10.73 3.29
CA SER A 160 -15.28 -12.03 3.02
C SER A 160 -13.76 -11.98 3.08
N THR A 161 -13.16 -10.86 3.47
CA THR A 161 -11.71 -10.73 3.62
C THR A 161 -11.24 -11.50 4.85
N THR A 162 -10.23 -12.35 4.67
CA THR A 162 -9.73 -13.19 5.76
C THR A 162 -8.23 -13.50 5.60
N ILE A 163 -7.54 -13.63 6.72
CA ILE A 163 -6.20 -14.25 6.76
C ILE A 163 -6.37 -15.76 6.58
N VAL A 164 -5.55 -16.35 5.73
CA VAL A 164 -5.58 -17.79 5.46
C VAL A 164 -4.57 -18.49 6.38
N GLY A 165 -5.07 -19.31 7.28
CA GLY A 165 -4.24 -19.95 8.30
C GLY A 165 -3.74 -18.96 9.35
N THR A 166 -2.51 -19.14 9.81
CA THR A 166 -1.84 -18.28 10.79
C THR A 166 -0.75 -17.46 10.10
N ASN A 167 -0.77 -16.13 10.29
CA ASN A 167 0.37 -15.32 9.89
C ASN A 167 1.53 -15.47 10.90
N THR A 168 2.73 -15.17 10.45
CA THR A 168 3.92 -15.25 11.29
C THR A 168 4.47 -13.84 11.50
N THR A 169 4.70 -13.45 12.75
CA THR A 169 5.44 -12.24 13.11
C THR A 169 6.78 -12.65 13.71
N THR A 170 7.86 -12.24 13.07
CA THR A 170 9.23 -12.51 13.51
C THR A 170 9.87 -11.21 13.98
N ALA A 171 10.33 -11.16 15.23
CA ALA A 171 11.17 -10.07 15.69
C ALA A 171 12.54 -10.16 15.01
N VAL A 172 12.99 -9.06 14.42
CA VAL A 172 14.31 -8.98 13.79
C VAL A 172 15.35 -8.56 14.85
N SER A 173 15.05 -7.51 15.59
CA SER A 173 15.89 -6.99 16.67
C SER A 173 15.07 -6.04 17.55
N SER A 174 15.46 -5.90 18.81
CA SER A 174 14.91 -4.89 19.72
C SER A 174 15.92 -4.57 20.81
N ASP A 175 16.11 -3.28 21.09
CA ASP A 175 16.87 -2.77 22.22
C ASP A 175 16.00 -1.95 23.21
N PHE A 176 14.68 -2.00 23.06
CA PHE A 176 13.76 -1.46 24.05
C PHE A 176 13.96 -2.17 25.40
N ALA A 177 14.16 -1.40 26.48
CA ALA A 177 14.12 -1.95 27.84
C ALA A 177 12.65 -2.29 28.17
N GLY A 178 12.35 -3.57 28.30
CA GLY A 178 10.98 -4.05 28.38
C GLY A 178 10.32 -3.98 27.00
N ALA A 179 10.82 -4.81 26.05
CA ALA A 179 10.36 -4.88 24.66
C ALA A 179 8.88 -4.54 24.53
N PRO A 180 8.44 -3.88 23.45
CA PRO A 180 7.01 -3.82 23.18
C PRO A 180 6.49 -5.22 23.40
N THR A 181 5.78 -5.41 24.51
CA THR A 181 5.32 -6.72 24.96
C THR A 181 4.36 -7.34 23.96
N THR A 182 3.96 -6.53 22.96
CA THR A 182 3.06 -6.92 21.90
C THR A 182 3.71 -6.62 20.54
N ALA A 183 4.13 -7.68 19.86
CA ALA A 183 4.56 -7.59 18.47
C ALA A 183 3.44 -7.01 17.60
N PRO A 184 3.75 -6.24 16.54
CA PRO A 184 2.73 -5.78 15.60
C PRO A 184 2.01 -6.97 14.97
N THR A 185 0.74 -6.78 14.64
CA THR A 185 -0.12 -7.84 14.12
C THR A 185 -0.63 -7.50 12.72
N ALA A 186 -0.93 -8.54 11.94
CA ALA A 186 -1.64 -8.42 10.69
C ALA A 186 -3.00 -9.11 10.80
N THR A 187 -4.06 -8.39 10.44
CA THR A 187 -5.46 -8.90 10.45
C THR A 187 -6.18 -8.51 9.16
N ALA A 188 -7.36 -9.07 8.96
CA ALA A 188 -8.23 -8.67 7.87
C ALA A 188 -9.20 -7.58 8.36
N ASP A 189 -9.22 -6.44 7.67
CA ASP A 189 -10.26 -5.43 7.81
C ASP A 189 -11.45 -5.84 6.92
N THR A 190 -12.50 -6.36 7.52
CA THR A 190 -13.70 -6.81 6.80
C THR A 190 -14.64 -5.67 6.42
N THR A 191 -14.44 -4.47 6.93
CA THR A 191 -15.21 -3.27 6.55
C THR A 191 -14.67 -2.70 5.24
N ASN A 192 -13.37 -2.48 5.16
CA ASN A 192 -12.71 -1.92 3.97
C ASN A 192 -12.22 -3.00 2.99
N GLY A 193 -12.20 -4.27 3.43
CA GLY A 193 -11.68 -5.37 2.62
C GLY A 193 -10.17 -5.31 2.44
N ALA A 194 -9.42 -5.01 3.49
CA ALA A 194 -8.01 -4.68 3.43
C ALA A 194 -7.14 -5.53 4.36
N LEU A 195 -5.83 -5.52 4.11
CA LEU A 195 -4.82 -5.94 5.07
C LEU A 195 -4.62 -4.81 6.09
N CYS A 196 -4.82 -5.12 7.36
CA CYS A 196 -4.63 -4.23 8.48
C CYS A 196 -3.36 -4.59 9.24
N ILE A 197 -2.40 -3.67 9.31
CA ILE A 197 -1.20 -3.80 10.15
C ILE A 197 -1.39 -2.92 11.37
N THR A 198 -1.36 -3.53 12.56
CA THR A 198 -1.59 -2.84 13.83
C THR A 198 -0.33 -2.83 14.67
N TYR A 199 0.02 -1.67 15.20
CA TYR A 199 1.10 -1.48 16.15
C TYR A 199 0.53 -1.06 17.51
N THR A 200 1.11 -1.59 18.59
CA THR A 200 0.81 -1.21 19.96
C THR A 200 2.02 -0.56 20.57
N GLY A 201 1.89 0.71 20.96
CA GLY A 201 2.97 1.47 21.59
C GLY A 201 3.29 0.99 23.01
N LEU A 202 4.26 1.64 23.64
CA LEU A 202 4.61 1.45 25.05
C LEU A 202 4.00 2.56 25.90
N ALA A 203 3.48 2.20 27.07
CA ALA A 203 3.00 3.20 28.03
C ALA A 203 4.16 4.12 28.46
N ALA A 204 3.90 5.41 28.55
CA ALA A 204 4.85 6.46 28.93
C ALA A 204 6.12 6.57 28.05
N THR A 205 6.05 6.06 26.80
CA THR A 205 7.15 6.12 25.84
C THR A 205 6.64 6.60 24.51
N THR A 206 7.27 7.63 23.94
CA THR A 206 6.88 8.13 22.60
C THR A 206 7.56 7.31 21.52
N THR A 207 6.80 6.51 20.80
CA THR A 207 7.26 5.69 19.68
C THR A 207 6.71 6.17 18.36
N TYR A 208 7.51 6.06 17.30
CA TYR A 208 7.19 6.40 15.92
C TYR A 208 7.22 5.13 15.06
N PRO A 209 6.06 4.44 14.91
CA PRO A 209 6.01 3.25 14.09
C PRO A 209 5.83 3.61 12.61
N VAL A 210 6.61 2.94 11.78
CA VAL A 210 6.44 2.93 10.33
C VAL A 210 6.51 1.51 9.81
N ALA A 211 5.81 1.25 8.70
CA ALA A 211 5.86 -0.03 8.03
C ALA A 211 5.92 0.15 6.51
N PHE A 212 6.45 -0.85 5.84
CA PHE A 212 6.27 -1.04 4.42
C PHE A 212 5.64 -2.40 4.18
N ALA A 213 4.41 -2.43 3.70
CA ALA A 213 3.72 -3.65 3.38
C ALA A 213 3.67 -3.87 1.88
N ARG A 214 3.89 -5.12 1.44
CA ARG A 214 3.82 -5.52 0.04
C ARG A 214 2.96 -6.76 -0.18
N LEU A 215 2.34 -6.81 -1.35
CA LEU A 215 1.49 -7.89 -1.81
C LEU A 215 2.01 -8.45 -3.13
N VAL A 216 1.91 -9.77 -3.29
CA VAL A 216 1.98 -10.43 -4.59
C VAL A 216 0.63 -11.10 -4.82
N THR A 217 -0.02 -10.75 -5.92
CA THR A 217 -1.39 -11.16 -6.23
C THR A 217 -1.42 -12.44 -7.04
N ALA A 218 -2.29 -13.37 -6.64
CA ALA A 218 -2.82 -14.47 -7.45
C ALA A 218 -4.35 -14.35 -7.50
N ALA A 219 -4.91 -14.14 -8.69
CA ALA A 219 -6.34 -14.02 -8.93
C ALA A 219 -6.75 -14.78 -10.20
#